data_b7a96f558368e28cacb9c36b80bc2526
#
_entry.id   b7a96f558368e28cacb9c36b80bc2526
#
_cell.length_a   1.000
_cell.length_b   1.000
_cell.length_c   1.000
_cell.angle_alpha   90.00
_cell.angle_beta   90.00
_cell.angle_gamma   90.00
#
_symmetry.space_group_name_H-M   'P 1'
#
loop_
_entity.id
_entity.type
_entity.pdbx_description
1 polymer ?
#
loop_
_entity_poly.entity_id
_entity_poly.type
_entity_poly.pdbx_seq_one_letter_code
_entity_poly.pdbx_strand_id
1 'polypeptide(L)' 'MTEGPSNPYTLLGIAPQSTFEEVQAARQAKLDATGDDPIARSRVEAAYDSVLMDRLKERQQ' A
#
# COMPACT_ATOMS: atom_id res chain seq x y z
N MET A 1 13.70 13.23 8.67
CA MET A 1 13.13 13.09 8.44
C MET A 1 12.59 12.51 7.89
N THR A 2 12.36 12.21 7.84
CA THR A 2 11.85 11.81 7.47
C THR A 2 11.33 11.48 6.71
N GLU A 3 10.98 10.98 6.43
CA GLU A 3 10.44 10.76 5.72
C GLU A 3 9.40 10.48 5.59
N GLY A 4 9.49 10.03 5.77
CA GLY A 4 8.40 10.28 5.29
C GLY A 4 7.13 9.65 5.57
N PRO A 5 6.18 10.38 5.54
CA PRO A 5 4.83 9.90 5.74
C PRO A 5 4.32 9.05 4.60
N SER A 6 5.10 8.93 3.53
CA SER A 6 4.55 8.25 2.36
C SER A 6 5.02 6.83 2.19
N ASN A 7 5.43 6.19 3.28
CA ASN A 7 5.79 4.78 3.18
C ASN A 7 4.53 3.97 2.85
N PRO A 8 4.46 3.36 1.66
CA PRO A 8 3.24 2.65 1.27
C PRO A 8 2.94 1.45 2.14
N TYR A 9 3.96 0.79 2.66
CA TYR A 9 3.73 -0.35 3.54
C TYR A 9 3.06 0.09 4.83
N THR A 10 3.55 1.18 5.41
CA THR A 10 2.95 1.71 6.62
C THR A 10 1.52 2.17 6.36
N LEU A 11 1.29 2.79 5.21
CA LEU A 11 -0.03 3.29 4.88
C LEU A 11 -1.04 2.16 4.77
N LEU A 12 -0.61 1.03 4.22
CA LEU A 12 -1.48 -0.15 4.14
C LEU A 12 -1.50 -0.96 5.43
N GLY A 13 -0.59 -0.67 6.35
CA GLY A 13 -0.53 -1.39 7.62
C GLY A 13 0.07 -2.77 7.51
N ILE A 14 1.04 -2.93 6.61
CA ILE A 14 1.69 -4.21 6.37
C ILE A 14 3.20 -4.06 6.51
N ALA A 15 3.89 -5.20 6.61
CA ALA A 15 5.33 -5.23 6.64
C ALA A 15 5.90 -5.33 5.23
N PRO A 16 7.15 -4.89 5.01
CA PRO A 16 7.76 -4.96 3.67
C PRO A 16 7.85 -6.38 3.12
N GLN A 17 7.92 -7.37 3.98
CA GLN A 17 8.04 -8.76 3.56
C GLN A 17 6.69 -9.49 3.50
N SER A 18 5.59 -8.75 3.55
CA SER A 18 4.27 -9.36 3.47
C SER A 18 4.08 -10.09 2.15
N THR A 19 3.30 -11.15 2.16
CA THR A 19 2.98 -11.87 0.93
C THR A 19 2.04 -11.02 0.07
N PHE A 20 1.96 -11.40 -1.21
CA PHE A 20 1.05 -10.70 -2.11
C PHE A 20 -0.39 -10.77 -1.61
N GLU A 21 -0.77 -11.93 -1.08
CA GLU A 21 -2.13 -12.09 -0.54
C GLU A 21 -2.37 -11.14 0.62
N GLU A 22 -1.35 -10.97 1.46
CA GLU A 22 -1.46 -10.02 2.57
C GLU A 22 -1.61 -8.60 2.08
N VAL A 23 -0.89 -8.26 1.03
CA VAL A 23 -1.00 -6.93 0.43
C VAL A 23 -2.41 -6.70 -0.10
N GLN A 24 -2.96 -7.68 -0.79
CA GLN A 24 -4.31 -7.58 -1.32
C GLN A 24 -5.35 -7.42 -0.21
N ALA A 25 -5.19 -8.22 0.84
CA ALA A 25 -6.13 -8.15 1.95
C ALA A 25 -6.06 -6.80 2.65
N ALA A 26 -4.85 -6.28 2.82
CA ALA A 26 -4.67 -4.98 3.46
C ALA A 26 -5.31 -3.87 2.62
N ARG A 27 -5.13 -3.92 1.31
CA ARG A 27 -5.74 -2.95 0.42
C ARG A 27 -7.26 -2.97 0.57
N GLN A 28 -7.83 -4.17 0.52
CA GLN A 28 -9.28 -4.28 0.63
C GLN A 28 -9.79 -3.78 1.97
N ALA A 29 -9.09 -4.12 3.05
CA ALA A 29 -9.49 -3.68 4.37
C ALA A 29 -9.46 -2.16 4.48
N LYS A 30 -8.43 -1.53 3.90
CA LYS A 30 -8.34 -0.08 3.94
C LYS A 30 -9.41 0.58 3.10
N LEU A 31 -9.72 0.00 1.94
CA LEU A 31 -10.79 0.54 1.10
C LEU A 31 -12.13 0.44 1.79
N ASP A 32 -12.37 -0.66 2.48
CA ASP A 32 -13.61 -0.81 3.24
C ASP A 32 -13.71 0.24 4.34
N ALA A 33 -12.59 0.54 4.98
CA ALA A 33 -12.57 1.51 6.06
C ALA A 33 -12.76 2.94 5.57
N THR A 34 -12.37 3.23 4.34
CA THR A 34 -12.52 4.58 3.80
C THR A 34 -13.94 4.90 3.38
N GLY A 35 -14.75 3.88 3.15
CA GLY A 35 -16.11 4.10 2.69
C GLY A 35 -16.12 4.81 1.34
N ASP A 36 -16.83 5.92 1.25
CA ASP A 36 -16.99 6.66 0.00
C ASP A 36 -16.03 7.82 -0.15
N ASP A 37 -15.06 7.95 0.75
CA ASP A 37 -14.13 9.07 0.69
C ASP A 37 -13.18 8.91 -0.49
N PRO A 38 -13.33 9.71 -1.57
CA PRO A 38 -12.50 9.52 -2.76
C PRO A 38 -11.02 9.83 -2.51
N ILE A 39 -10.73 10.77 -1.63
CA ILE A 39 -9.35 11.12 -1.35
C ILE A 39 -8.67 9.99 -0.59
N ALA A 40 -9.35 9.45 0.42
CA ALA A 40 -8.77 8.33 1.19
C ALA A 40 -8.59 7.11 0.31
N ARG A 41 -9.57 6.81 -0.55
CA ARG A 41 -9.48 5.68 -1.46
C ARG A 41 -8.32 5.86 -2.43
N SER A 42 -8.14 7.07 -2.93
CA SER A 42 -7.06 7.38 -3.85
C SER A 42 -5.70 7.12 -3.19
N ARG A 43 -5.58 7.49 -1.92
CA ARG A 43 -4.33 7.25 -1.19
C ARG A 43 -4.03 5.76 -1.03
N VAL A 44 -5.05 4.97 -0.75
CA VAL A 44 -4.89 3.53 -0.61
C VAL A 44 -4.43 2.93 -1.94
N GLU A 45 -5.06 3.33 -3.04
CA GLU A 45 -4.70 2.81 -4.35
C GLU A 45 -3.28 3.22 -4.73
N ALA A 46 -2.89 4.46 -4.40
CA ALA A 46 -1.54 4.91 -4.69
C ALA A 46 -0.51 4.12 -3.89
N ALA A 47 -0.81 3.83 -2.63
CA ALA A 47 0.09 3.04 -1.80
C ALA A 47 0.22 1.62 -2.36
N TYR A 48 -0.90 1.05 -2.78
CA TYR A 48 -0.91 -0.28 -3.37
C TYR A 48 -0.03 -0.32 -4.63
N ASP A 49 -0.22 0.67 -5.51
CA ASP A 49 0.61 0.78 -6.71
C ASP A 49 2.09 0.87 -6.37
N SER A 50 2.41 1.68 -5.36
CA SER A 50 3.81 1.86 -4.96
C SER A 50 4.42 0.55 -4.47
N VAL A 51 3.65 -0.24 -3.72
CA VAL A 51 4.12 -1.54 -3.25
C VAL A 51 4.40 -2.45 -4.44
N LEU A 52 3.48 -2.48 -5.41
CA LEU A 52 3.66 -3.33 -6.58
C LEU A 52 4.88 -2.92 -7.38
N MET A 53 5.08 -1.62 -7.57
CA MET A 53 6.23 -1.12 -8.32
C MET A 53 7.53 -1.44 -7.60
N ASP A 54 7.53 -1.30 -6.29
CA ASP A 54 8.70 -1.60 -5.50
C ASP A 54 9.10 -3.07 -5.65
N ARG A 55 8.11 -3.96 -5.62
CA ARG A 55 8.36 -5.38 -5.74
C ARG A 55 8.86 -5.76 -7.13
N LEU A 56 8.33 -5.09 -8.15
CA LEU A 56 8.82 -5.31 -9.51
C LEU A 56 10.27 -4.89 -9.67
N LYS A 57 10.63 -3.78 -9.03
CA LYS A 57 12.02 -3.32 -9.10
C LYS A 57 12.96 -4.37 -8.52
N GLU A 58 12.57 -4.95 -7.40
CA GLU A 58 13.42 -5.97 -6.78
C GLU A 58 13.60 -7.17 -7.67
N ARG A 59 12.57 -7.51 -8.41
CA ARG A 59 12.61 -8.68 -9.27
C ARG A 59 13.50 -8.50 -10.48
N GLN A 60 13.73 -7.26 -10.86
CA GLN A 60 14.52 -6.97 -12.04
C GLN A 60 16.01 -6.96 -11.79
N GLN A 61 16.42 -7.17 -10.59
CA GLN A 61 17.85 -7.18 -10.26
C GLN A 61 18.55 -8.49 -10.54
#